data_83ed43c08d65afbc1df36f18aaac0e74
#
_entry.id   83ed43c08d65afbc1df36f18aaac0e74
#
_cell.length_a   1.000
_cell.length_b   1.000
_cell.length_c   1.000
_cell.angle_alpha   90.00
_cell.angle_beta   90.00
_cell.angle_gamma   90.00
#
_symmetry.space_group_name_H-M   'P 1'
#
loop_
_entity.id
_entity.type
_entity.pdbx_description
1 polymer ?
#
loop_
_entity_poly.entity_id
_entity_poly.type
_entity_poly.pdbx_seq_one_letter_code
_entity_poly.pdbx_strand_id
1 'polypeptide(L)'
;MNTIIIYSSKYGCTKDCANILKNKLSDNVTIVDINNNNNKIELSKFDKIIIGSSIYVGSVSKKIQVLCNDNVELLNKKQVGIFLCCGFSEQADKYLKSNFPSSLLESANAIGIFGSEVRLEKMKFLDKLIMK
;
A
#
# COMPACT_ATOMS: atom_id res chain seq x y z
N MET A 1 6.26 17.64 1.45
CA MET A 1 5.61 16.49 2.10
C MET A 1 6.41 15.22 1.84
N ASN A 2 6.71 14.47 2.87
CA ASN A 2 7.48 13.23 2.73
C ASN A 2 6.56 12.03 2.60
N THR A 3 6.79 11.22 1.58
CA THR A 3 5.99 10.04 1.30
C THR A 3 6.86 8.80 1.31
N ILE A 4 6.37 7.72 1.91
CA ILE A 4 7.02 6.41 1.83
C ILE A 4 6.07 5.42 1.17
N ILE A 5 6.61 4.63 0.25
CA ILE A 5 5.90 3.51 -0.36
C ILE A 5 6.55 2.23 0.14
N ILE A 6 5.79 1.44 0.88
CA ILE A 6 6.26 0.16 1.44
C ILE A 6 5.50 -0.94 0.72
N TYR A 7 6.21 -1.86 0.12
CA TYR A 7 5.56 -2.91 -0.65
C TYR A 7 6.18 -4.28 -0.41
N SER A 8 5.37 -5.30 -0.66
CA SER A 8 5.83 -6.69 -0.72
C SER A 8 5.37 -7.28 -2.04
N SER A 9 6.30 -7.72 -2.87
CA SER A 9 6.00 -8.22 -4.20
C SER A 9 6.43 -9.68 -4.33
N LYS A 10 5.52 -10.51 -4.85
CA LYS A 10 5.83 -11.92 -5.12
C LYS A 10 6.31 -12.10 -6.57
N TYR A 11 5.61 -11.49 -7.52
CA TYR A 11 5.85 -11.70 -8.95
C TYR A 11 6.14 -10.40 -9.72
N GLY A 12 6.48 -9.34 -9.03
CA GLY A 12 6.87 -8.09 -9.66
C GLY A 12 5.77 -7.07 -9.92
N CYS A 13 4.50 -7.47 -9.93
CA CYS A 13 3.39 -6.54 -10.19
C CYS A 13 3.34 -5.41 -9.14
N THR A 14 3.46 -5.77 -7.87
CA THR A 14 3.42 -4.79 -6.78
C THR A 14 4.61 -3.83 -6.87
N LYS A 15 5.78 -4.36 -7.20
CA LYS A 15 6.98 -3.54 -7.40
C LYS A 15 6.79 -2.55 -8.53
N ASP A 16 6.23 -3.01 -9.66
CA ASP A 16 5.97 -2.15 -10.81
C ASP A 16 4.98 -1.05 -10.47
N CYS A 17 3.93 -1.38 -9.72
CA CYS A 17 2.95 -0.39 -9.27
C CYS A 17 3.58 0.64 -8.34
N ALA A 18 4.43 0.21 -7.43
CA ALA A 18 5.12 1.12 -6.51
C ALA A 18 6.01 2.10 -7.28
N ASN A 19 6.74 1.61 -8.29
CA ASN A 19 7.60 2.46 -9.09
C ASN A 19 6.81 3.47 -9.93
N ILE A 20 5.66 3.06 -10.47
CA ILE A 20 4.79 3.97 -11.22
C ILE A 20 4.27 5.07 -10.29
N LEU A 21 3.83 4.71 -9.08
CA LEU A 21 3.37 5.68 -8.11
C LEU A 21 4.47 6.66 -7.73
N LYS A 22 5.68 6.17 -7.51
CA LYS A 22 6.82 7.02 -7.19
C LYS A 22 7.05 8.07 -8.27
N ASN A 23 6.99 7.65 -9.54
CA ASN A 23 7.24 8.55 -10.66
C ASN A 23 6.12 9.58 -10.86
N LYS A 24 4.91 9.27 -10.42
CA LYS A 24 3.76 10.15 -10.58
C LYS A 24 3.58 11.14 -9.43
N LEU A 25 4.09 10.81 -8.26
CA LEU A 25 3.99 11.69 -7.10
C LEU A 25 5.10 12.74 -7.16
N SER A 26 4.75 13.98 -6.87
CA SER A 26 5.71 15.09 -6.89
C SER A 26 6.43 15.30 -5.57
N ASP A 27 6.06 14.54 -4.56
CA ASP A 27 6.64 14.63 -3.22
C ASP A 27 8.02 13.97 -3.16
N ASN A 28 8.74 14.18 -2.04
CA ASN A 28 9.90 13.36 -1.72
C ASN A 28 9.42 11.95 -1.42
N VAL A 29 9.74 11.00 -2.28
CA VAL A 29 9.25 9.65 -2.16
C VAL A 29 10.38 8.67 -1.86
N THR A 30 10.23 7.95 -0.76
CA THR A 30 11.11 6.84 -0.40
C THR A 30 10.36 5.54 -0.71
N ILE A 31 11.03 4.62 -1.37
CA ILE A 31 10.41 3.33 -1.72
C ILE A 31 11.16 2.20 -1.00
N VAL A 32 10.41 1.30 -0.38
CA VAL A 32 10.97 0.22 0.44
C VAL A 32 10.33 -1.11 0.07
N ASP A 33 11.18 -2.08 -0.30
CA ASP A 33 10.75 -3.47 -0.44
C ASP A 33 10.90 -4.13 0.93
N ILE A 34 9.79 -4.41 1.59
CA ILE A 34 9.80 -4.91 2.96
C ILE A 34 10.43 -6.29 3.06
N ASN A 35 10.44 -7.06 1.97
CA ASN A 35 11.06 -8.39 1.97
C ASN A 35 12.59 -8.33 2.04
N ASN A 36 13.17 -7.23 1.58
CA ASN A 36 14.61 -7.03 1.54
C ASN A 36 15.12 -6.02 2.56
N ASN A 37 14.23 -5.50 3.42
CA ASN A 37 14.60 -4.48 4.39
C ASN A 37 14.71 -5.10 5.79
N ASN A 38 15.92 -5.07 6.35
CA ASN A 38 16.19 -5.56 7.70
C ASN A 38 16.17 -4.46 8.74
N ASN A 39 16.05 -3.21 8.32
CA ASN A 39 16.06 -2.07 9.23
C ASN A 39 14.64 -1.70 9.64
N LYS A 40 14.51 -1.17 10.85
CA LYS A 40 13.22 -0.66 11.30
C LYS A 40 12.85 0.57 10.50
N ILE A 41 11.60 0.62 10.05
CA ILE A 41 11.05 1.75 9.29
C ILE A 41 10.42 2.73 10.29
N GLU A 42 10.88 3.99 10.25
CA GLU A 42 10.33 5.03 11.11
C GLU A 42 9.21 5.77 10.39
N LEU A 43 8.00 5.25 10.52
CA LEU A 43 6.83 5.80 9.83
C LEU A 43 6.49 7.22 10.28
N SER A 44 6.84 7.58 11.51
CA SER A 44 6.55 8.92 12.05
C SER A 44 7.20 10.04 11.26
N LYS A 45 8.26 9.75 10.52
CA LYS A 45 8.97 10.76 9.71
C LYS A 45 8.25 11.09 8.41
N PHE A 46 7.20 10.36 8.06
CA PHE A 46 6.51 10.53 6.79
C PHE A 46 5.11 11.09 7.03
N ASP A 47 4.68 11.94 6.11
CA ASP A 47 3.33 12.53 6.15
C ASP A 47 2.33 11.63 5.44
N LYS A 48 2.79 10.92 4.43
CA LYS A 48 1.95 10.03 3.62
C LYS A 48 2.61 8.67 3.55
N ILE A 49 1.82 7.63 3.81
CA ILE A 49 2.30 6.25 3.81
C ILE A 49 1.45 5.45 2.85
N ILE A 50 2.11 4.85 1.85
CA ILE A 50 1.45 4.01 0.86
C ILE A 50 1.92 2.58 1.07
N ILE A 51 0.98 1.67 1.25
CA ILE A 51 1.28 0.27 1.55
C ILE A 51 0.73 -0.59 0.43
N GLY A 52 1.59 -1.42 -0.16
CA GLY A 52 1.20 -2.30 -1.25
C GLY A 52 1.61 -3.73 -1.03
N SER A 53 0.80 -4.65 -1.50
CA SER A 53 1.11 -6.07 -1.39
C SER A 53 0.47 -6.86 -2.52
N SER A 54 1.15 -7.95 -2.90
CA SER A 54 0.54 -8.99 -3.72
C SER A 54 -0.33 -9.87 -2.84
N ILE A 55 -1.34 -10.48 -3.46
CA ILE A 55 -2.11 -11.54 -2.79
C ILE A 55 -1.53 -12.88 -3.24
N TYR A 56 -1.10 -13.69 -2.28
CA TYR A 56 -0.58 -15.01 -2.54
C TYR A 56 -1.31 -16.03 -1.66
N VAL A 57 -1.90 -17.02 -2.28
CA VAL A 57 -2.71 -18.05 -1.59
C VAL A 57 -3.76 -17.40 -0.67
N GLY A 58 -4.43 -16.36 -1.19
CA GLY A 58 -5.50 -15.67 -0.46
C GLY A 58 -5.06 -14.74 0.66
N SER A 59 -3.75 -14.47 0.78
CA SER A 59 -3.24 -13.66 1.88
C SER A 59 -2.31 -12.56 1.42
N VAL A 60 -2.36 -11.45 2.14
CA VAL A 60 -1.39 -10.37 2.05
C VAL A 60 -0.09 -10.83 2.73
N SER A 61 1.04 -10.29 2.31
CA SER A 61 2.33 -10.59 2.92
C SER A 61 2.28 -10.46 4.45
N LYS A 62 2.85 -11.45 5.13
CA LYS A 62 2.90 -11.46 6.60
C LYS A 62 3.62 -10.24 7.15
N LYS A 63 4.69 -9.83 6.49
CA LYS A 63 5.46 -8.65 6.94
C LYS A 63 4.63 -7.37 6.83
N ILE A 64 3.79 -7.25 5.81
CA ILE A 64 2.87 -6.13 5.66
C ILE A 64 1.80 -6.17 6.76
N GLN A 65 1.26 -7.34 7.06
CA GLN A 65 0.27 -7.49 8.12
C GLN A 65 0.84 -7.07 9.48
N VAL A 66 2.06 -7.52 9.79
CA VAL A 66 2.74 -7.17 11.04
C VAL A 66 2.99 -5.66 11.11
N LEU A 67 3.46 -5.07 10.03
CA LEU A 67 3.70 -3.63 9.96
C LEU A 67 2.42 -2.85 10.29
N CYS A 68 1.30 -3.23 9.66
CA CYS A 68 0.04 -2.53 9.86
C CYS A 68 -0.51 -2.71 11.28
N ASN A 69 -0.43 -3.93 11.81
CA ASN A 69 -0.94 -4.19 13.16
C ASN A 69 -0.11 -3.50 14.23
N ASP A 70 1.21 -3.47 14.06
CA ASP A 70 2.10 -2.85 15.04
C ASP A 70 2.03 -1.33 15.04
N ASN A 71 1.57 -0.73 13.94
CA ASN A 71 1.57 0.72 13.78
C ASN A 71 0.19 1.31 13.51
N VAL A 72 -0.87 0.58 13.85
CA VAL A 72 -2.23 0.97 13.48
C VAL A 72 -2.61 2.36 14.01
N GLU A 73 -2.23 2.70 15.23
CA GLU A 73 -2.55 4.00 15.82
C GLU A 73 -1.88 5.13 15.06
N LEU A 74 -0.62 4.95 14.71
CA LEU A 74 0.13 5.93 13.95
C LEU A 74 -0.46 6.07 12.54
N LEU A 75 -0.76 4.95 11.90
CA LEU A 75 -1.31 4.97 10.53
C LEU A 75 -2.67 5.65 10.49
N ASN A 76 -3.48 5.50 11.53
CA ASN A 76 -4.78 6.16 11.60
C ASN A 76 -4.67 7.69 11.64
N LYS A 77 -3.51 8.22 12.03
CA LYS A 77 -3.27 9.67 12.12
C LYS A 77 -2.59 10.24 10.89
N LYS A 78 -2.14 9.40 9.97
CA LYS A 78 -1.44 9.82 8.75
C LYS A 78 -2.33 9.69 7.53
N GLN A 79 -1.88 10.27 6.42
CA GLN A 79 -2.52 10.01 5.13
C GLN A 79 -2.02 8.65 4.65
N VAL A 80 -2.93 7.71 4.43
CA VAL A 80 -2.57 6.33 4.07
C VAL A 80 -3.27 5.90 2.80
N GLY A 81 -2.50 5.32 1.90
CA GLY A 81 -3.03 4.63 0.73
C GLY A 81 -2.68 3.15 0.83
N ILE A 82 -3.61 2.30 0.45
CA ILE A 82 -3.40 0.85 0.44
C ILE A 82 -3.70 0.35 -0.96
N PHE A 83 -2.81 -0.45 -1.54
CA PHE A 83 -3.11 -1.09 -2.81
C PHE A 83 -2.75 -2.58 -2.77
N LEU A 84 -3.58 -3.36 -3.45
CA LEU A 84 -3.36 -4.80 -3.60
C LEU A 84 -3.25 -5.14 -5.07
N CYS A 85 -2.31 -6.03 -5.39
CA CYS A 85 -2.23 -6.62 -6.72
C CYS A 85 -2.79 -8.03 -6.63
N CYS A 86 -3.96 -8.24 -7.22
CA CYS A 86 -4.58 -9.56 -7.23
C CYS A 86 -5.30 -9.79 -8.56
N GLY A 87 -5.37 -11.06 -8.96
CA GLY A 87 -5.98 -11.42 -10.23
C GLY A 87 -7.50 -11.43 -10.22
N PHE A 88 -8.11 -11.44 -9.03
CA PHE A 88 -9.57 -11.54 -8.88
C PHE A 88 -10.08 -10.40 -8.02
N SER A 89 -10.49 -9.31 -8.68
CA SER A 89 -10.92 -8.12 -7.98
C SER A 89 -12.21 -8.31 -7.17
N GLU A 90 -13.07 -9.25 -7.56
CA GLU A 90 -14.30 -9.51 -6.82
C GLU A 90 -14.06 -10.08 -5.41
N GLN A 91 -12.86 -10.58 -5.14
CA GLN A 91 -12.50 -11.07 -3.81
C GLN A 91 -11.67 -10.08 -3.00
N ALA A 92 -11.43 -8.90 -3.55
CA ALA A 92 -10.55 -7.92 -2.94
C ALA A 92 -11.04 -7.46 -1.57
N ASP A 93 -12.34 -7.20 -1.41
CA ASP A 93 -12.90 -6.80 -0.13
C ASP A 93 -12.66 -7.83 0.95
N LYS A 94 -12.78 -9.11 0.61
CA LYS A 94 -12.53 -10.20 1.54
C LYS A 94 -11.06 -10.19 1.99
N TYR A 95 -10.13 -10.01 1.05
CA TYR A 95 -8.71 -9.96 1.37
C TYR A 95 -8.37 -8.77 2.24
N LEU A 96 -8.96 -7.61 1.95
CA LEU A 96 -8.75 -6.41 2.77
C LEU A 96 -9.21 -6.64 4.20
N LYS A 97 -10.43 -7.13 4.38
CA LYS A 97 -11.01 -7.33 5.72
C LYS A 97 -10.28 -8.41 6.51
N SER A 98 -9.75 -9.42 5.83
CA SER A 98 -9.07 -10.54 6.49
C SER A 98 -7.64 -10.21 6.90
N ASN A 99 -6.99 -9.23 6.24
CA ASN A 99 -5.56 -9.01 6.37
C ASN A 99 -5.17 -7.67 6.97
N PHE A 100 -6.08 -6.71 7.09
CA PHE A 100 -5.79 -5.38 7.61
C PHE A 100 -6.71 -5.04 8.79
N PRO A 101 -6.22 -4.21 9.75
CA PRO A 101 -7.08 -3.73 10.83
C PRO A 101 -8.27 -2.95 10.27
N SER A 102 -9.47 -3.20 10.80
CA SER A 102 -10.67 -2.53 10.30
C SER A 102 -10.59 -1.01 10.44
N SER A 103 -10.02 -0.51 11.53
CA SER A 103 -9.86 0.93 11.75
C SER A 103 -8.97 1.56 10.67
N LEU A 104 -7.95 0.85 10.25
CA LEU A 104 -7.06 1.34 9.19
C LEU A 104 -7.80 1.41 7.85
N LEU A 105 -8.61 0.40 7.53
CA LEU A 105 -9.40 0.41 6.30
C LEU A 105 -10.38 1.58 6.29
N GLU A 106 -10.98 1.90 7.44
CA GLU A 106 -11.92 3.00 7.55
C GLU A 106 -11.22 4.36 7.43
N SER A 107 -10.02 4.50 7.96
CA SER A 107 -9.29 5.77 7.96
C SER A 107 -8.46 6.00 6.71
N ALA A 108 -8.19 4.97 5.92
CA ALA A 108 -7.34 5.10 4.73
C ALA A 108 -7.93 6.09 3.73
N ASN A 109 -7.08 6.95 3.19
CA ASN A 109 -7.49 7.98 2.22
C ASN A 109 -7.80 7.41 0.86
N ALA A 110 -7.15 6.31 0.50
CA ALA A 110 -7.37 5.65 -0.79
C ALA A 110 -7.07 4.16 -0.67
N ILE A 111 -7.90 3.36 -1.32
CA ILE A 111 -7.68 1.91 -1.41
C ILE A 111 -7.82 1.54 -2.89
N GLY A 112 -6.80 0.92 -3.45
CA GLY A 112 -6.77 0.53 -4.85
C GLY A 112 -6.57 -0.96 -5.01
N ILE A 113 -7.27 -1.54 -5.97
CA ILE A 113 -7.12 -2.94 -6.34
C ILE A 113 -6.65 -2.98 -7.78
N PHE A 114 -5.48 -3.53 -8.00
CA PHE A 114 -4.88 -3.58 -9.33
C PHE A 114 -4.76 -5.04 -9.78
N GLY A 115 -5.03 -5.26 -11.06
CA GLY A 115 -4.78 -6.56 -11.67
C GLY A 115 -3.31 -6.72 -12.02
N SER A 116 -3.02 -7.68 -12.89
CA SER A 116 -1.65 -7.94 -13.34
C SER A 116 -1.12 -6.88 -14.30
N GLU A 117 -1.99 -5.98 -14.79
CA GLU A 117 -1.64 -4.95 -15.75
C GLU A 117 -1.91 -3.55 -15.21
N VAL A 118 -1.17 -2.57 -15.72
CA VAL A 118 -1.40 -1.16 -15.43
C VAL A 118 -2.67 -0.71 -16.15
N ARG A 119 -3.70 -0.30 -15.41
CA ARG A 119 -4.99 0.10 -15.96
C ARG A 119 -5.41 1.47 -15.47
N LEU A 120 -6.53 1.96 -16.02
CA LEU A 120 -7.07 3.28 -15.70
C LEU A 120 -7.46 3.42 -14.23
N GLU A 121 -7.79 2.35 -13.54
CA GLU A 121 -8.11 2.35 -12.12
C GLU A 121 -6.99 2.95 -11.27
N LYS A 122 -5.76 2.82 -11.73
CA LYS A 122 -4.61 3.40 -11.02
C LYS A 122 -4.68 4.92 -10.98
N MET A 123 -5.22 5.53 -12.01
CA MET A 123 -5.34 6.99 -12.06
C MET A 123 -6.31 7.49 -11.00
N LYS A 124 -7.40 6.78 -10.74
CA LYS A 124 -8.35 7.14 -9.69
C LYS A 124 -7.72 7.03 -8.31
N PHE A 125 -6.95 5.97 -8.08
CA PHE A 125 -6.24 5.79 -6.82
C PHE A 125 -5.24 6.92 -6.61
N LEU A 126 -4.47 7.24 -7.65
CA LEU A 126 -3.47 8.30 -7.61
C LEU A 126 -4.11 9.66 -7.36
N ASP A 127 -5.23 9.94 -8.03
CA ASP A 127 -5.95 11.19 -7.84
C ASP A 127 -6.38 11.39 -6.40
N LYS A 128 -6.87 10.34 -5.75
CA LYS A 128 -7.27 10.40 -4.34
C LYS A 128 -6.09 10.70 -3.42
N LEU A 129 -4.90 10.20 -3.78
CA LEU A 129 -3.69 10.46 -3.00
C LEU A 129 -3.16 11.87 -3.21
N ILE A 130 -3.27 12.41 -4.42
CA ILE A 130 -2.74 13.72 -4.76
C ILE A 130 -3.64 14.83 -4.26
N MET A 131 -4.94 14.66 -4.31
CA MET A 131 -5.92 15.70 -3.98
C MET A 131 -6.10 15.91 -2.48
N LYS A 132 -5.28 15.30 -1.67
CA LYS A 132 -5.27 15.54 -0.21
C LYS A 132 -4.18 16.57 0.15
#